data_3b7aa59356e4b09370f8331cdd72f56d
#
_entry.id   3b7aa59356e4b09370f8331cdd72f56d
#
_cell.length_a   1.000
_cell.length_b   1.000
_cell.length_c   1.000
_cell.angle_alpha   90.00
_cell.angle_beta   90.00
_cell.angle_gamma   90.00
#
_symmetry.space_group_name_H-M   'P 1'
#
loop_
_entity.id
_entity.type
_entity.pdbx_description
1 polymer ?
#
loop_
_entity_poly.entity_id
_entity_poly.type
_entity_poly.pdbx_seq_one_letter_code
_entity_poly.pdbx_strand_id
1 'polypeptide(L)'
;MQKPRRWRWLQLHLLPLAAACSSASPPPAAAPAAVAGVEAAPHDSAPAAPAEKPTVSVAAAPAPEPLARSGVADGPAPTPSLASAAPAELPQGTKVLQVGDSFAAALGVELGKLLKHSGLRTSLETKTPSYIGDWAFGPVLRKAISDYNPDLVLITLGANEVEIPVPAQRVGPIQRLIKSLGDRPCVWILPPLWKQDTGLMQVIKDNAKPCQVLDSSALVPSLPRGPDHIHPSSEGRVQWATAVFEWLKQAREPEGPRPWSLRGGPL
;
A
#
# COMPACT_ATOMS: atom_id res chain seq x y z
N MET A 1 38.72 -28.08 48.11
CA MET A 1 38.26 -27.01 49.00
C MET A 1 38.47 -25.67 48.32
N GLN A 2 37.43 -25.10 47.66
CA GLN A 2 37.50 -23.79 47.00
C GLN A 2 36.60 -22.84 47.76
N LYS A 3 37.16 -21.65 48.12
CA LYS A 3 36.46 -20.59 48.88
C LYS A 3 35.55 -19.78 47.95
N PRO A 4 34.34 -19.35 48.41
CA PRO A 4 33.46 -18.51 47.61
C PRO A 4 33.92 -17.05 47.59
N ARG A 5 33.92 -16.43 46.39
CA ARG A 5 34.16 -15.01 46.18
C ARG A 5 32.93 -14.20 46.60
N ARG A 6 33.14 -13.30 47.59
CA ARG A 6 32.13 -12.31 48.01
C ARG A 6 32.04 -11.17 46.99
N TRP A 7 30.87 -10.94 46.41
CA TRP A 7 30.57 -9.77 45.63
C TRP A 7 30.18 -8.60 46.55
N ARG A 8 30.94 -7.49 46.43
CA ARG A 8 30.65 -6.24 47.14
C ARG A 8 29.67 -5.45 46.29
N TRP A 9 28.49 -5.18 46.83
CA TRP A 9 27.51 -4.24 46.28
C TRP A 9 27.98 -2.80 46.51
N LEU A 10 28.22 -2.03 45.42
CA LEU A 10 28.38 -0.58 45.48
C LEU A 10 26.98 0.03 45.54
N GLN A 11 26.68 0.68 46.67
CA GLN A 11 25.51 1.55 46.78
C GLN A 11 25.83 2.89 46.12
N LEU A 12 25.12 3.19 45.00
CA LEU A 12 25.10 4.54 44.42
C LEU A 12 24.07 5.37 45.17
N HIS A 13 24.49 6.44 45.81
CA HIS A 13 23.67 7.46 46.40
C HIS A 13 23.02 8.31 45.29
N LEU A 14 21.70 8.27 45.15
CA LEU A 14 20.91 9.18 44.34
C LEU A 14 20.69 10.49 45.09
N LEU A 15 21.28 11.58 44.55
CA LEU A 15 20.95 12.95 44.93
C LEU A 15 19.65 13.39 44.18
N PRO A 16 18.70 14.04 44.86
CA PRO A 16 17.55 14.60 44.17
C PRO A 16 17.89 15.93 43.51
N LEU A 17 17.79 16.00 42.17
CA LEU A 17 17.72 17.28 41.45
C LEU A 17 16.31 17.86 41.58
N ALA A 18 16.18 18.94 42.28
CA ALA A 18 14.98 19.78 42.29
C ALA A 18 14.89 20.52 40.93
N ALA A 19 13.93 20.16 40.10
CA ALA A 19 13.59 20.89 38.89
C ALA A 19 12.65 22.08 39.26
N ALA A 20 13.15 23.30 39.09
CA ALA A 20 12.36 24.50 39.16
C ALA A 20 11.50 24.63 37.89
N CYS A 21 10.18 24.51 38.03
CA CYS A 21 9.22 24.82 36.97
C CYS A 21 9.13 26.36 36.82
N SER A 22 9.73 26.91 35.78
CA SER A 22 9.42 28.23 35.28
C SER A 22 8.25 28.15 34.33
N SER A 23 7.09 28.62 34.75
CA SER A 23 5.91 28.80 33.91
C SER A 23 6.08 30.06 33.06
N ALA A 24 6.44 29.87 31.78
CA ALA A 24 6.37 30.93 30.78
C ALA A 24 4.96 30.95 30.17
N SER A 25 4.27 32.08 30.33
CA SER A 25 2.97 32.34 29.71
C SER A 25 3.14 32.46 28.18
N PRO A 26 2.19 31.92 27.36
CA PRO A 26 2.24 32.10 25.92
C PRO A 26 1.93 33.58 25.54
N PRO A 27 2.52 34.07 24.42
CA PRO A 27 2.21 35.39 23.91
C PRO A 27 0.77 35.48 23.37
N PRO A 28 0.12 36.68 23.40
CA PRO A 28 -1.24 36.83 22.90
C PRO A 28 -1.32 36.62 21.38
N ALA A 29 -2.38 35.94 20.95
CA ALA A 29 -2.70 35.73 19.56
C ALA A 29 -2.89 37.06 18.80
N ALA A 30 -2.19 37.21 17.68
CA ALA A 30 -2.37 38.32 16.77
C ALA A 30 -3.76 38.27 16.11
N ALA A 31 -4.47 39.38 16.13
CA ALA A 31 -5.76 39.55 15.47
C ALA A 31 -5.61 39.44 13.95
N PRO A 32 -6.60 38.85 13.21
CA PRO A 32 -6.55 38.80 11.75
C PRO A 32 -6.72 40.20 11.14
N ALA A 33 -5.81 40.55 10.24
CA ALA A 33 -5.89 41.75 9.43
C ALA A 33 -7.11 41.66 8.48
N ALA A 34 -7.93 42.70 8.48
CA ALA A 34 -9.05 42.89 7.58
C ALA A 34 -8.53 42.98 6.14
N VAL A 35 -8.93 42.08 5.27
CA VAL A 35 -8.67 42.15 3.83
C VAL A 35 -9.75 43.04 3.21
N ALA A 36 -9.31 44.17 2.63
CA ALA A 36 -10.15 45.11 1.91
C ALA A 36 -10.78 44.43 0.69
N GLY A 37 -12.10 44.64 0.50
CA GLY A 37 -12.88 44.10 -0.61
C GLY A 37 -12.35 44.58 -1.96
N VAL A 38 -12.18 43.65 -2.86
CA VAL A 38 -12.03 43.87 -4.30
C VAL A 38 -13.40 43.75 -4.94
N GLU A 39 -13.87 44.90 -5.43
CA GLU A 39 -15.15 45.05 -6.16
C GLU A 39 -15.11 44.29 -7.47
N ALA A 40 -16.08 43.38 -7.68
CA ALA A 40 -16.20 42.57 -8.88
C ALA A 40 -16.94 43.36 -9.97
N ALA A 41 -16.28 43.57 -11.11
CA ALA A 41 -16.90 44.09 -12.33
C ALA A 41 -17.80 43.02 -12.97
N PRO A 42 -18.96 43.37 -13.57
CA PRO A 42 -19.82 42.42 -14.22
C PRO A 42 -19.30 42.02 -15.58
N HIS A 43 -19.04 40.72 -15.80
CA HIS A 43 -18.81 40.15 -17.10
C HIS A 43 -20.12 39.77 -17.77
N ASP A 44 -20.41 40.48 -18.84
CA ASP A 44 -21.45 40.23 -19.78
C ASP A 44 -21.21 38.93 -20.54
N SER A 45 -22.04 37.93 -20.36
CA SER A 45 -21.93 36.64 -21.05
C SER A 45 -22.91 36.57 -22.19
N ALA A 46 -22.43 36.68 -23.40
CA ALA A 46 -23.19 36.35 -24.60
C ALA A 46 -23.37 34.83 -24.73
N PRO A 47 -24.54 34.33 -25.22
CA PRO A 47 -24.80 32.93 -25.36
C PRO A 47 -24.08 32.33 -26.56
N ALA A 48 -23.30 31.24 -26.34
CA ALA A 48 -22.67 30.44 -27.37
C ALA A 48 -23.70 29.56 -28.09
N ALA A 49 -23.63 29.54 -29.43
CA ALA A 49 -24.45 28.71 -30.30
C ALA A 49 -24.14 27.21 -30.15
N PRO A 50 -25.10 26.30 -30.41
CA PRO A 50 -24.91 24.88 -30.26
C PRO A 50 -24.04 24.31 -31.39
N ALA A 51 -22.97 23.55 -30.97
CA ALA A 51 -22.12 22.82 -31.89
C ALA A 51 -22.82 21.61 -32.50
N GLU A 52 -22.78 21.52 -33.83
CA GLU A 52 -23.30 20.40 -34.63
C GLU A 52 -22.46 19.11 -34.35
N LYS A 53 -23.14 17.98 -34.21
CA LYS A 53 -22.57 16.66 -34.08
C LYS A 53 -22.08 16.16 -35.45
N PRO A 54 -20.85 15.68 -35.60
CA PRO A 54 -20.46 15.00 -36.84
C PRO A 54 -21.10 13.62 -36.93
N THR A 55 -21.85 13.39 -38.00
CA THR A 55 -22.43 12.10 -38.37
C THR A 55 -21.33 11.26 -39.00
N VAL A 56 -20.88 10.20 -38.33
CA VAL A 56 -19.95 9.22 -38.92
C VAL A 56 -20.74 8.16 -39.65
N SER A 57 -20.61 8.15 -41.00
CA SER A 57 -21.14 7.11 -41.86
C SER A 57 -20.30 5.85 -41.75
N VAL A 58 -20.93 4.77 -41.28
CA VAL A 58 -20.30 3.43 -41.21
C VAL A 58 -20.44 2.76 -42.56
N ALA A 59 -19.35 2.62 -43.31
CA ALA A 59 -19.30 1.78 -44.50
C ALA A 59 -19.21 0.30 -44.11
N ALA A 60 -20.11 -0.51 -44.66
CA ALA A 60 -20.16 -1.95 -44.42
C ALA A 60 -18.96 -2.66 -45.06
N ALA A 61 -18.28 -3.49 -44.27
CA ALA A 61 -17.24 -4.42 -44.73
C ALA A 61 -17.85 -5.67 -45.37
N PRO A 62 -17.23 -6.23 -46.43
CA PRO A 62 -17.72 -7.43 -47.12
C PRO A 62 -17.43 -8.71 -46.27
N ALA A 63 -18.33 -9.68 -46.40
CA ALA A 63 -18.27 -10.97 -45.76
C ALA A 63 -17.09 -11.84 -46.23
N PRO A 64 -16.43 -12.65 -45.39
CA PRO A 64 -15.40 -13.58 -45.82
C PRO A 64 -15.99 -14.87 -46.42
N GLU A 65 -15.38 -15.31 -47.52
CA GLU A 65 -15.67 -16.60 -48.17
C GLU A 65 -15.21 -17.79 -47.34
N PRO A 66 -15.86 -18.97 -47.48
CA PRO A 66 -15.50 -20.18 -46.73
C PRO A 66 -14.32 -20.91 -47.34
N LEU A 67 -13.19 -20.98 -46.61
CA LEU A 67 -12.05 -21.81 -46.97
C LEU A 67 -12.30 -23.30 -46.59
N ALA A 68 -11.92 -24.15 -47.53
CA ALA A 68 -12.10 -25.59 -47.49
C ALA A 68 -11.37 -26.27 -46.33
N ARG A 69 -12.03 -27.27 -45.73
CA ARG A 69 -11.49 -28.16 -44.72
C ARG A 69 -10.48 -29.12 -45.37
N SER A 70 -9.23 -29.07 -44.93
CA SER A 70 -8.28 -30.18 -45.05
C SER A 70 -8.17 -30.87 -43.69
N GLY A 71 -8.60 -32.12 -43.63
CA GLY A 71 -8.54 -32.93 -42.43
C GLY A 71 -7.09 -33.37 -42.13
N VAL A 72 -6.67 -33.09 -40.89
CA VAL A 72 -5.54 -33.79 -40.26
C VAL A 72 -6.05 -34.28 -38.93
N ALA A 73 -6.01 -35.62 -38.75
CA ALA A 73 -6.33 -36.32 -37.51
C ALA A 73 -5.20 -36.01 -36.52
N ASP A 74 -5.51 -35.19 -35.51
CA ASP A 74 -4.63 -35.02 -34.36
C ASP A 74 -5.25 -35.73 -33.16
N GLY A 75 -4.48 -36.67 -32.63
CA GLY A 75 -4.81 -37.35 -31.37
C GLY A 75 -4.80 -36.33 -30.21
N PRO A 76 -5.48 -36.62 -29.10
CA PRO A 76 -5.57 -35.73 -27.98
C PRO A 76 -4.18 -35.44 -27.41
N ALA A 77 -3.74 -34.20 -27.53
CA ALA A 77 -2.56 -33.70 -26.83
C ALA A 77 -2.74 -33.89 -25.32
N PRO A 78 -1.71 -34.31 -24.57
CA PRO A 78 -1.81 -34.46 -23.14
C PRO A 78 -2.12 -33.06 -22.53
N THR A 79 -3.30 -32.91 -21.97
CA THR A 79 -3.68 -31.76 -21.17
C THR A 79 -2.67 -31.63 -20.03
N PRO A 80 -1.93 -30.52 -19.87
CA PRO A 80 -1.10 -30.35 -18.68
C PRO A 80 -2.04 -30.33 -17.48
N SER A 81 -1.97 -31.38 -16.68
CA SER A 81 -2.62 -31.45 -15.38
C SER A 81 -2.04 -30.29 -14.53
N LEU A 82 -2.82 -29.25 -14.36
CA LEU A 82 -2.57 -28.26 -13.31
C LEU A 82 -2.79 -29.01 -11.98
N ALA A 83 -1.76 -29.76 -11.57
CA ALA A 83 -1.68 -30.23 -10.21
C ALA A 83 -1.77 -29.00 -9.33
N SER A 84 -2.90 -28.86 -8.66
CA SER A 84 -3.12 -27.84 -7.62
C SER A 84 -2.09 -28.12 -6.53
N ALA A 85 -0.91 -27.51 -6.65
CA ALA A 85 0.08 -27.55 -5.58
C ALA A 85 -0.58 -26.96 -4.35
N ALA A 86 -0.56 -27.69 -3.24
CA ALA A 86 -1.03 -27.18 -1.96
C ALA A 86 -0.37 -25.81 -1.69
N PRO A 87 -1.10 -24.86 -1.10
CA PRO A 87 -0.55 -23.55 -0.82
C PRO A 87 0.76 -23.71 -0.03
N ALA A 88 1.83 -23.11 -0.55
CA ALA A 88 3.13 -23.23 0.10
C ALA A 88 3.09 -22.56 1.48
N GLU A 89 3.67 -23.25 2.48
CA GLU A 89 3.81 -22.66 3.81
C GLU A 89 4.64 -21.37 3.75
N LEU A 90 4.27 -20.39 4.60
CA LEU A 90 5.02 -19.14 4.70
C LEU A 90 6.40 -19.37 5.35
N PRO A 91 7.44 -18.60 4.97
CA PRO A 91 8.81 -18.83 5.44
C PRO A 91 8.96 -18.41 6.89
N GLN A 92 8.86 -19.39 7.81
CA GLN A 92 8.91 -19.17 9.26
C GLN A 92 10.17 -18.43 9.70
N GLY A 93 10.04 -17.64 10.76
CA GLY A 93 11.14 -16.86 11.33
C GLY A 93 11.51 -15.59 10.55
N THR A 94 11.01 -15.41 9.33
CA THR A 94 11.28 -14.20 8.54
C THR A 94 10.53 -12.98 9.07
N LYS A 95 11.03 -11.80 8.68
CA LYS A 95 10.57 -10.50 9.16
C LYS A 95 9.76 -9.78 8.09
N VAL A 96 8.54 -9.44 8.40
CA VAL A 96 7.63 -8.67 7.53
C VAL A 96 7.43 -7.29 8.13
N LEU A 97 7.84 -6.25 7.40
CA LEU A 97 7.58 -4.85 7.74
C LEU A 97 6.35 -4.37 6.98
N GLN A 98 5.36 -3.85 7.68
CA GLN A 98 4.18 -3.21 7.12
C GLN A 98 4.30 -1.70 7.33
N VAL A 99 4.10 -0.90 6.27
CA VAL A 99 4.23 0.56 6.33
C VAL A 99 3.09 1.26 5.62
N GLY A 100 2.70 2.44 6.11
CA GLY A 100 1.76 3.29 5.39
C GLY A 100 0.89 4.20 6.25
N ASP A 101 -0.30 4.51 5.73
CA ASP A 101 -1.27 5.43 6.31
C ASP A 101 -2.29 4.71 7.24
N SER A 102 -3.48 5.30 7.40
CA SER A 102 -4.56 4.71 8.20
C SER A 102 -5.05 3.36 7.66
N PHE A 103 -4.97 3.12 6.35
CA PHE A 103 -5.32 1.84 5.77
C PHE A 103 -4.25 0.77 6.09
N ALA A 104 -2.97 1.16 6.13
CA ALA A 104 -1.92 0.28 6.64
C ALA A 104 -2.16 -0.09 8.12
N ALA A 105 -2.59 0.87 8.93
CA ALA A 105 -2.95 0.61 10.32
C ALA A 105 -4.15 -0.36 10.44
N ALA A 106 -5.18 -0.15 9.60
CA ALA A 106 -6.37 -0.98 9.59
C ALA A 106 -6.07 -2.44 9.18
N LEU A 107 -5.26 -2.63 8.13
CA LEU A 107 -4.84 -3.95 7.65
C LEU A 107 -3.83 -4.60 8.59
N GLY A 108 -2.81 -3.85 8.99
CA GLY A 108 -1.59 -4.38 9.59
C GLY A 108 -1.79 -5.01 10.95
N VAL A 109 -2.77 -4.55 11.72
CA VAL A 109 -3.12 -5.14 13.02
C VAL A 109 -3.61 -6.58 12.83
N GLU A 110 -4.58 -6.80 11.93
CA GLU A 110 -5.17 -8.13 11.74
C GLU A 110 -4.25 -9.04 10.91
N LEU A 111 -3.64 -8.53 9.84
CA LEU A 111 -2.64 -9.27 9.06
C LEU A 111 -1.44 -9.68 9.93
N GLY A 112 -0.99 -8.78 10.81
CA GLY A 112 0.09 -9.07 11.75
C GLY A 112 -0.21 -10.24 12.70
N LYS A 113 -1.47 -10.42 13.13
CA LYS A 113 -1.89 -11.58 13.93
C LYS A 113 -1.76 -12.87 13.13
N LEU A 114 -2.25 -12.89 11.87
CA LEU A 114 -2.19 -14.05 10.98
C LEU A 114 -0.74 -14.45 10.67
N LEU A 115 0.09 -13.47 10.33
CA LEU A 115 1.51 -13.70 10.05
C LEU A 115 2.26 -14.25 11.28
N LYS A 116 2.03 -13.68 12.46
CA LYS A 116 2.63 -14.17 13.72
C LYS A 116 2.18 -15.60 14.05
N HIS A 117 0.91 -15.90 13.86
CA HIS A 117 0.38 -17.26 14.06
C HIS A 117 1.05 -18.27 13.13
N SER A 118 1.47 -17.84 11.94
CA SER A 118 2.23 -18.65 10.98
C SER A 118 3.74 -18.62 11.20
N GLY A 119 4.22 -18.20 12.38
CA GLY A 119 5.63 -18.24 12.76
C GLY A 119 6.50 -17.11 12.20
N LEU A 120 5.92 -16.04 11.65
CA LEU A 120 6.66 -14.89 11.15
C LEU A 120 6.80 -13.80 12.24
N ARG A 121 7.81 -12.94 12.07
CA ARG A 121 7.96 -11.72 12.87
C ARG A 121 7.39 -10.55 12.08
N THR A 122 6.64 -9.66 12.75
CA THR A 122 6.03 -8.50 12.07
C THR A 122 6.35 -7.21 12.79
N SER A 123 6.58 -6.15 12.04
CA SER A 123 6.58 -4.75 12.49
C SER A 123 5.57 -3.96 11.69
N LEU A 124 4.94 -2.98 12.31
CA LEU A 124 3.95 -2.10 11.71
C LEU A 124 4.33 -0.65 12.02
N GLU A 125 4.67 0.11 10.96
CA GLU A 125 5.01 1.52 11.03
C GLU A 125 3.95 2.31 10.28
N THR A 126 3.19 3.14 10.98
CA THR A 126 2.11 3.94 10.39
C THR A 126 2.18 5.39 10.79
N LYS A 127 1.79 6.26 9.85
CA LYS A 127 1.61 7.70 10.09
C LYS A 127 0.25 8.12 9.53
N THR A 128 -0.60 8.71 10.37
CA THR A 128 -1.97 9.08 10.01
C THR A 128 -2.23 10.57 10.33
N PRO A 129 -2.66 11.38 9.34
CA PRO A 129 -2.65 11.08 7.92
C PRO A 129 -1.22 11.07 7.36
N SER A 130 -1.00 10.39 6.23
CA SER A 130 0.24 10.48 5.48
C SER A 130 0.03 10.26 3.99
N TYR A 131 0.98 10.74 3.21
CA TYR A 131 0.99 10.76 1.77
C TYR A 131 2.20 10.00 1.24
N ILE A 132 2.19 9.57 -0.03
CA ILE A 132 3.32 8.86 -0.66
C ILE A 132 4.61 9.68 -0.52
N GLY A 133 4.52 11.01 -0.66
CA GLY A 133 5.65 11.93 -0.50
C GLY A 133 6.28 11.89 0.91
N ASP A 134 5.49 11.76 1.96
CA ASP A 134 5.99 11.70 3.34
C ASP A 134 6.94 10.51 3.55
N TRP A 135 6.60 9.36 2.97
CA TRP A 135 7.39 8.14 3.04
C TRP A 135 8.59 8.14 2.09
N ALA A 136 8.44 8.79 0.93
CA ALA A 136 9.50 8.89 -0.07
C ALA A 136 10.64 9.82 0.37
N PHE A 137 10.33 10.93 1.03
CA PHE A 137 11.30 11.96 1.40
C PHE A 137 11.62 11.98 2.88
N GLY A 138 10.70 11.52 3.74
CA GLY A 138 10.90 11.45 5.18
C GLY A 138 11.88 10.37 5.63
N PRO A 139 12.31 10.40 6.91
CA PRO A 139 13.26 9.43 7.47
C PRO A 139 12.61 8.12 7.90
N VAL A 140 11.27 8.08 8.09
CA VAL A 140 10.57 6.98 8.79
C VAL A 140 10.80 5.63 8.12
N LEU A 141 10.62 5.54 6.80
CA LEU A 141 10.79 4.28 6.07
C LEU A 141 12.24 3.78 6.16
N ARG A 142 13.22 4.66 5.93
CA ARG A 142 14.63 4.28 5.99
C ARG A 142 15.03 3.82 7.39
N LYS A 143 14.52 4.52 8.43
CA LYS A 143 14.76 4.12 9.82
C LYS A 143 14.14 2.77 10.12
N ALA A 144 12.89 2.54 9.76
CA ALA A 144 12.20 1.27 9.97
C ALA A 144 12.92 0.10 9.27
N ILE A 145 13.38 0.30 8.03
CA ILE A 145 14.16 -0.69 7.29
C ILE A 145 15.50 -0.98 7.99
N SER A 146 16.21 0.07 8.40
CA SER A 146 17.51 -0.07 9.07
C SER A 146 17.39 -0.82 10.41
N ASP A 147 16.43 -0.45 11.23
CA ASP A 147 16.27 -1.00 12.58
C ASP A 147 15.71 -2.43 12.56
N TYR A 148 14.76 -2.69 11.69
CA TYR A 148 14.08 -3.98 11.64
C TYR A 148 14.74 -4.98 10.70
N ASN A 149 15.43 -4.51 9.64
CA ASN A 149 16.01 -5.33 8.57
C ASN A 149 15.03 -6.40 8.05
N PRO A 150 13.94 -6.01 7.37
CA PRO A 150 12.89 -6.91 6.94
C PRO A 150 13.30 -7.79 5.75
N ASP A 151 12.72 -8.99 5.68
CA ASP A 151 12.80 -9.91 4.54
C ASP A 151 11.73 -9.62 3.49
N LEU A 152 10.60 -8.99 3.89
CA LEU A 152 9.51 -8.54 3.03
C LEU A 152 9.00 -7.19 3.52
N VAL A 153 8.71 -6.27 2.59
CA VAL A 153 8.05 -4.99 2.89
C VAL A 153 6.68 -4.94 2.22
N LEU A 154 5.64 -4.68 3.03
CA LEU A 154 4.27 -4.44 2.59
C LEU A 154 3.97 -2.94 2.72
N ILE A 155 3.56 -2.31 1.62
CA ILE A 155 3.29 -0.87 1.54
C ILE A 155 1.80 -0.68 1.31
N THR A 156 1.12 0.07 2.16
CA THR A 156 -0.29 0.44 1.94
C THR A 156 -0.39 1.96 2.01
N LEU A 157 -0.36 2.62 0.84
CA LEU A 157 -0.36 4.07 0.68
C LEU A 157 -1.20 4.47 -0.53
N GLY A 158 -1.67 5.70 -0.54
CA GLY A 158 -2.42 6.32 -1.62
C GLY A 158 -3.87 6.65 -1.26
N ALA A 159 -4.38 6.15 -0.13
CA ALA A 159 -5.74 6.43 0.29
C ALA A 159 -6.04 7.93 0.44
N ASN A 160 -5.10 8.70 1.00
CA ASN A 160 -5.27 10.14 1.19
C ASN A 160 -5.07 10.98 -0.08
N GLU A 161 -4.82 10.34 -1.21
CA GLU A 161 -4.47 11.00 -2.48
C GLU A 161 -5.36 10.52 -3.64
N VAL A 162 -6.46 9.81 -3.36
CA VAL A 162 -7.36 9.25 -4.38
C VAL A 162 -7.99 10.31 -5.29
N GLU A 163 -8.09 11.55 -4.83
CA GLU A 163 -8.63 12.68 -5.59
C GLU A 163 -7.56 13.69 -6.02
N ILE A 164 -6.27 13.32 -5.98
CA ILE A 164 -5.23 14.25 -6.43
C ILE A 164 -5.46 14.66 -7.90
N PRO A 165 -5.49 15.97 -8.21
CA PRO A 165 -5.84 16.43 -9.56
C PRO A 165 -4.89 15.94 -10.65
N VAL A 166 -3.60 15.73 -10.31
CA VAL A 166 -2.55 15.32 -11.26
C VAL A 166 -1.80 14.12 -10.68
N PRO A 167 -2.32 12.88 -10.81
CA PRO A 167 -1.71 11.67 -10.25
C PRO A 167 -0.28 11.42 -10.70
N ALA A 168 0.08 11.83 -11.93
CA ALA A 168 1.43 11.70 -12.48
C ALA A 168 2.52 12.37 -11.62
N GLN A 169 2.18 13.35 -10.80
CA GLN A 169 3.11 13.97 -9.84
C GLN A 169 3.62 12.97 -8.78
N ARG A 170 2.96 11.81 -8.63
CA ARG A 170 3.38 10.76 -7.69
C ARG A 170 4.38 9.78 -8.26
N VAL A 171 4.68 9.82 -9.56
CA VAL A 171 5.69 8.95 -10.21
C VAL A 171 7.04 9.06 -9.49
N GLY A 172 7.60 10.27 -9.37
CA GLY A 172 8.88 10.48 -8.70
C GLY A 172 8.90 10.01 -7.22
N PRO A 173 7.94 10.42 -6.38
CA PRO A 173 7.80 9.90 -5.02
C PRO A 173 7.69 8.38 -4.94
N ILE A 174 6.89 7.72 -5.79
CA ILE A 174 6.76 6.25 -5.83
C ILE A 174 8.12 5.61 -6.10
N GLN A 175 8.79 6.02 -7.19
CA GLN A 175 10.09 5.47 -7.56
C GLN A 175 11.16 5.69 -6.48
N ARG A 176 11.15 6.86 -5.84
CA ARG A 176 12.06 7.15 -4.72
C ARG A 176 11.79 6.26 -3.51
N LEU A 177 10.52 6.05 -3.16
CA LEU A 177 10.14 5.14 -2.08
C LEU A 177 10.63 3.72 -2.37
N ILE A 178 10.34 3.20 -3.56
CA ILE A 178 10.79 1.88 -4.02
C ILE A 178 12.33 1.77 -3.93
N LYS A 179 13.05 2.77 -4.45
CA LYS A 179 14.52 2.78 -4.39
C LYS A 179 15.05 2.69 -2.96
N SER A 180 14.34 3.24 -1.97
CA SER A 180 14.76 3.17 -0.56
C SER A 180 14.60 1.79 0.08
N LEU A 181 13.85 0.87 -0.56
CA LEU A 181 13.72 -0.53 -0.11
C LEU A 181 14.98 -1.35 -0.43
N GLY A 182 15.82 -0.88 -1.36
CA GLY A 182 16.92 -1.66 -1.90
C GLY A 182 16.40 -2.81 -2.76
N ASP A 183 17.00 -3.99 -2.59
CA ASP A 183 16.66 -5.21 -3.33
C ASP A 183 15.68 -6.13 -2.57
N ARG A 184 15.02 -5.60 -1.54
CA ARG A 184 14.07 -6.38 -0.74
C ARG A 184 12.81 -6.69 -1.50
N PRO A 185 12.29 -7.92 -1.40
CA PRO A 185 10.95 -8.24 -1.86
C PRO A 185 9.93 -7.27 -1.26
N CYS A 186 9.00 -6.80 -2.09
CA CYS A 186 7.99 -5.85 -1.66
C CYS A 186 6.65 -6.05 -2.38
N VAL A 187 5.58 -5.69 -1.69
CA VAL A 187 4.23 -5.65 -2.23
C VAL A 187 3.63 -4.29 -1.92
N TRP A 188 3.13 -3.60 -2.95
CA TRP A 188 2.28 -2.44 -2.78
C TRP A 188 0.82 -2.90 -2.76
N ILE A 189 0.22 -2.86 -1.59
CA ILE A 189 -1.18 -3.22 -1.37
C ILE A 189 -2.00 -1.94 -1.56
N LEU A 190 -2.67 -1.82 -2.70
CA LEU A 190 -3.56 -0.68 -2.95
C LEU A 190 -4.70 -0.70 -1.93
N PRO A 191 -5.09 0.47 -1.37
CA PRO A 191 -6.21 0.52 -0.44
C PRO A 191 -7.52 0.09 -1.15
N PRO A 192 -8.42 -0.63 -0.46
CA PRO A 192 -9.75 -0.88 -1.00
C PRO A 192 -10.50 0.44 -1.11
N LEU A 193 -10.83 0.84 -2.34
CA LEU A 193 -11.40 2.16 -2.59
C LEU A 193 -12.86 2.24 -2.13
N TRP A 194 -13.23 3.39 -1.57
CA TRP A 194 -14.61 3.75 -1.17
C TRP A 194 -15.24 4.74 -2.14
N LYS A 195 -14.46 5.23 -3.09
CA LYS A 195 -14.86 6.13 -4.18
C LYS A 195 -13.93 5.93 -5.37
N GLN A 196 -14.33 6.44 -6.51
CA GLN A 196 -13.49 6.46 -7.71
C GLN A 196 -12.27 7.34 -7.48
N ASP A 197 -11.08 6.88 -7.89
CA ASP A 197 -9.86 7.67 -7.87
C ASP A 197 -9.65 8.41 -9.20
N THR A 198 -8.79 9.42 -9.18
CA THR A 198 -8.44 10.21 -10.36
C THR A 198 -7.38 9.57 -11.26
N GLY A 199 -7.06 8.28 -11.05
CA GLY A 199 -6.06 7.51 -11.78
C GLY A 199 -4.78 7.24 -11.00
N LEU A 200 -4.73 7.58 -9.71
CA LEU A 200 -3.55 7.33 -8.88
C LEU A 200 -3.24 5.83 -8.75
N MET A 201 -4.28 4.99 -8.62
CA MET A 201 -4.05 3.54 -8.51
C MET A 201 -3.36 2.99 -9.75
N GLN A 202 -3.70 3.50 -10.94
CA GLN A 202 -3.00 3.11 -12.17
C GLN A 202 -1.56 3.63 -12.18
N VAL A 203 -1.31 4.87 -11.76
CA VAL A 203 0.05 5.42 -11.65
C VAL A 203 0.91 4.56 -10.71
N ILE A 204 0.36 4.08 -9.60
CA ILE A 204 1.08 3.18 -8.69
C ILE A 204 1.38 1.85 -9.40
N LYS A 205 0.40 1.22 -10.05
CA LYS A 205 0.57 -0.04 -10.80
C LYS A 205 1.70 0.05 -11.82
N ASP A 206 1.77 1.15 -12.55
CA ASP A 206 2.74 1.35 -13.62
C ASP A 206 4.17 1.65 -13.11
N ASN A 207 4.30 2.18 -11.88
CA ASN A 207 5.56 2.68 -11.36
C ASN A 207 6.08 1.95 -10.10
N ALA A 208 5.35 0.96 -9.58
CA ALA A 208 5.73 0.26 -8.36
C ALA A 208 6.79 -0.84 -8.55
N LYS A 209 7.18 -1.16 -9.79
CA LYS A 209 8.23 -2.18 -10.04
C LYS A 209 9.54 -1.83 -9.32
N PRO A 210 10.24 -2.83 -8.71
CA PRO A 210 10.03 -4.28 -8.77
C PRO A 210 9.01 -4.82 -7.75
N CYS A 211 8.35 -3.98 -6.93
CA CYS A 211 7.29 -4.45 -6.05
C CYS A 211 6.14 -5.04 -6.86
N GLN A 212 5.56 -6.12 -6.35
CA GLN A 212 4.25 -6.56 -6.83
C GLN A 212 3.17 -5.58 -6.37
N VAL A 213 2.09 -5.48 -7.13
CA VAL A 213 0.94 -4.65 -6.76
C VAL A 213 -0.26 -5.55 -6.55
N LEU A 214 -0.84 -5.49 -5.35
CA LEU A 214 -2.09 -6.16 -5.01
C LEU A 214 -3.23 -5.15 -5.03
N ASP A 215 -4.21 -5.38 -5.89
CA ASP A 215 -5.42 -4.57 -5.96
C ASP A 215 -6.46 -5.05 -4.95
N SER A 216 -6.56 -4.36 -3.82
CA SER A 216 -7.52 -4.72 -2.77
C SER A 216 -8.97 -4.54 -3.19
N SER A 217 -9.27 -3.62 -4.10
CA SER A 217 -10.66 -3.45 -4.59
C SER A 217 -11.13 -4.64 -5.41
N ALA A 218 -10.21 -5.26 -6.17
CA ALA A 218 -10.48 -6.51 -6.87
C ALA A 218 -10.53 -7.71 -5.92
N LEU A 219 -9.64 -7.72 -4.91
CA LEU A 219 -9.52 -8.82 -3.96
C LEU A 219 -10.73 -8.90 -2.99
N VAL A 220 -11.23 -7.74 -2.52
CA VAL A 220 -12.35 -7.63 -1.57
C VAL A 220 -13.36 -6.60 -2.06
N PRO A 221 -14.13 -6.88 -3.12
CA PRO A 221 -15.02 -5.91 -3.77
C PRO A 221 -16.13 -5.41 -2.86
N SER A 222 -16.52 -6.19 -1.85
CA SER A 222 -17.57 -5.85 -0.88
C SER A 222 -17.00 -5.82 0.53
N LEU A 223 -16.22 -4.77 0.84
CA LEU A 223 -15.59 -4.62 2.13
C LEU A 223 -16.49 -3.86 3.12
N PRO A 224 -16.89 -4.44 4.27
CA PRO A 224 -17.62 -3.72 5.32
C PRO A 224 -16.82 -2.52 5.83
N ARG A 225 -17.51 -1.36 5.93
CA ARG A 225 -16.88 -0.11 6.37
C ARG A 225 -17.43 0.36 7.71
N GLY A 226 -16.62 1.15 8.41
CA GLY A 226 -17.00 1.79 9.65
C GLY A 226 -18.00 2.95 9.44
N PRO A 227 -18.38 3.64 10.51
CA PRO A 227 -19.35 4.75 10.46
C PRO A 227 -18.93 5.93 9.57
N ASP A 228 -17.63 6.07 9.30
CA ASP A 228 -17.10 7.10 8.40
C ASP A 228 -17.24 6.76 6.91
N HIS A 229 -17.72 5.55 6.59
CA HIS A 229 -17.87 5.01 5.24
C HIS A 229 -16.56 4.96 4.42
N ILE A 230 -15.42 5.20 5.04
CA ILE A 230 -14.09 5.24 4.44
C ILE A 230 -13.28 4.03 4.89
N HIS A 231 -13.01 3.94 6.19
CA HIS A 231 -12.15 2.89 6.74
C HIS A 231 -12.92 1.56 6.89
N PRO A 232 -12.24 0.43 6.75
CA PRO A 232 -12.82 -0.88 7.04
C PRO A 232 -13.34 -0.95 8.49
N SER A 233 -14.54 -1.50 8.68
CA SER A 233 -15.05 -1.88 10.00
C SER A 233 -14.16 -2.94 10.65
N SER A 234 -14.40 -3.31 11.90
CA SER A 234 -13.68 -4.41 12.54
C SER A 234 -13.79 -5.71 11.75
N GLU A 235 -14.98 -6.04 11.25
CA GLU A 235 -15.21 -7.19 10.37
C GLU A 235 -14.48 -7.03 9.03
N GLY A 236 -14.57 -5.84 8.40
CA GLY A 236 -13.89 -5.55 7.15
C GLY A 236 -12.36 -5.67 7.25
N ARG A 237 -11.76 -5.29 8.38
CA ARG A 237 -10.32 -5.47 8.62
C ARG A 237 -9.93 -6.93 8.63
N VAL A 238 -10.71 -7.78 9.31
CA VAL A 238 -10.47 -9.23 9.36
C VAL A 238 -10.63 -9.84 7.99
N GLN A 239 -11.70 -9.50 7.25
CA GLN A 239 -11.95 -9.97 5.89
C GLN A 239 -10.79 -9.59 4.96
N TRP A 240 -10.37 -8.33 4.98
CA TRP A 240 -9.27 -7.85 4.15
C TRP A 240 -7.94 -8.50 4.50
N ALA A 241 -7.61 -8.58 5.78
CA ALA A 241 -6.37 -9.21 6.25
C ALA A 241 -6.31 -10.69 5.87
N THR A 242 -7.42 -11.43 6.00
CA THR A 242 -7.50 -12.83 5.58
C THR A 242 -7.27 -12.98 4.08
N ALA A 243 -7.91 -12.15 3.27
CA ALA A 243 -7.73 -12.19 1.82
C ALA A 243 -6.28 -11.87 1.40
N VAL A 244 -5.66 -10.84 2.00
CA VAL A 244 -4.24 -10.50 1.75
C VAL A 244 -3.32 -11.62 2.21
N PHE A 245 -3.59 -12.24 3.35
CA PHE A 245 -2.80 -13.35 3.87
C PHE A 245 -2.83 -14.56 2.92
N GLU A 246 -4.01 -14.95 2.43
CA GLU A 246 -4.14 -16.04 1.46
C GLU A 246 -3.48 -15.70 0.12
N TRP A 247 -3.60 -14.45 -0.32
CA TRP A 247 -2.89 -13.99 -1.51
C TRP A 247 -1.37 -14.08 -1.35
N LEU A 248 -0.81 -13.69 -0.20
CA LEU A 248 0.63 -13.80 0.07
C LEU A 248 1.13 -15.25 -0.03
N LYS A 249 0.35 -16.22 0.43
CA LYS A 249 0.67 -17.65 0.32
C LYS A 249 0.71 -18.10 -1.16
N GLN A 250 -0.23 -17.61 -1.97
CA GLN A 250 -0.31 -17.95 -3.39
C GLN A 250 0.76 -17.22 -4.22
N ALA A 251 1.04 -15.95 -3.90
CA ALA A 251 2.02 -15.14 -4.61
C ALA A 251 3.47 -15.56 -4.31
N ARG A 252 3.72 -16.21 -3.19
CA ARG A 252 5.05 -16.68 -2.82
C ARG A 252 5.53 -17.77 -3.79
N GLU A 253 6.79 -17.68 -4.18
CA GLU A 253 7.53 -18.70 -4.94
C GLU A 253 8.50 -19.43 -4.00
N PRO A 254 8.14 -20.64 -3.50
CA PRO A 254 8.92 -21.34 -2.49
C PRO A 254 10.33 -21.69 -2.94
N GLU A 255 10.49 -22.03 -4.22
CA GLU A 255 11.77 -22.42 -4.85
C GLU A 255 12.58 -21.20 -5.33
N GLY A 256 12.10 -19.99 -5.08
CA GLY A 256 12.80 -18.79 -5.48
C GLY A 256 14.07 -18.53 -4.64
N PRO A 257 14.98 -17.65 -5.11
CA PRO A 257 16.29 -17.44 -4.50
C PRO A 257 16.23 -16.78 -3.10
N ARG A 258 15.08 -16.30 -2.69
CA ARG A 258 14.86 -15.65 -1.38
C ARG A 258 13.64 -16.25 -0.68
N PRO A 259 13.58 -16.19 0.67
CA PRO A 259 12.41 -16.69 1.42
C PRO A 259 11.10 -16.08 0.93
N TRP A 260 11.13 -14.82 0.51
CA TRP A 260 10.00 -14.06 -0.02
C TRP A 260 10.14 -13.74 -1.52
N SER A 261 10.69 -14.67 -2.32
CA SER A 261 10.51 -14.59 -3.76
C SER A 261 9.02 -14.61 -4.09
N LEU A 262 8.59 -13.69 -4.94
CA LEU A 262 7.20 -13.55 -5.36
C LEU A 262 7.08 -13.88 -6.84
N ARG A 263 6.07 -14.63 -7.23
CA ARG A 263 5.80 -14.97 -8.63
C ARG A 263 5.53 -13.69 -9.40
N GLY A 264 6.24 -13.50 -10.50
CA GLY A 264 5.99 -12.36 -11.40
C GLY A 264 4.70 -12.57 -12.18
N GLY A 265 3.84 -11.57 -12.22
CA GLY A 265 2.66 -11.53 -13.04
C GLY A 265 1.48 -10.87 -12.34
N PRO A 266 0.56 -10.24 -13.10
CA PRO A 266 -0.73 -9.84 -12.57
C PRO A 266 -1.53 -11.11 -12.21
N LEU A 267 -2.15 -11.10 -11.04
CA LEU A 267 -3.26 -11.99 -10.76
C LEU A 267 -4.50 -11.43 -11.42
#